data_35379f955f01108ff48a462299d80921
#
_entry.id   35379f955f01108ff48a462299d80921
#
_cell.length_a   1.000
_cell.length_b   1.000
_cell.length_c   1.000
_cell.angle_alpha   90.00
_cell.angle_beta   90.00
_cell.angle_gamma   90.00
#
_symmetry.space_group_name_H-M   'P 1'
#
loop_
_entity.id
_entity.type
_entity.pdbx_description
1 polymer ?
#
loop_
_entity_poly.entity_id
_entity_poly.type
_entity_poly.pdbx_seq_one_letter_code
_entity_poly.pdbx_strand_id
1 'polypeptide(L)'
;MSESIKVHQKTLEELNVNAQNAVGQIRSAFAKARANLNKRENELLGETEAVRLQKEKELKLQKEGLEIFGEGMRSAAHFTKTLLAKGSQMEVAMSKKAVLSRLTTLNQAKIELTPCHDSLLKFSEARLEILTRATNQFGAVSGNQTSHTTSYVDRQGRQLSGVVSLNEEVLFSIISMNKEGERIQRGGDSYVVHVEGPSKVEVN
;
A
#
# COMPACT_ATOMS: atom_id res chain seq x y z
N MET A 1 48.00 -5.60 31.46
CA MET A 1 47.14 -4.41 31.51
C MET A 1 47.16 -3.59 30.21
N SER A 2 48.33 -3.24 29.67
CA SER A 2 48.43 -2.45 28.40
C SER A 2 47.83 -3.16 27.17
N GLU A 3 47.99 -4.47 27.03
CA GLU A 3 47.45 -5.24 25.90
C GLU A 3 45.90 -5.31 25.93
N SER A 4 45.34 -5.54 27.11
CA SER A 4 43.88 -5.55 27.30
C SER A 4 43.24 -4.20 26.94
N ILE A 5 43.86 -3.08 27.30
CA ILE A 5 43.37 -1.74 26.95
C ILE A 5 43.35 -1.53 25.44
N LYS A 6 44.38 -1.96 24.72
CA LYS A 6 44.46 -1.88 23.24
C LYS A 6 43.35 -2.69 22.59
N VAL A 7 43.07 -3.90 23.09
CA VAL A 7 41.96 -4.73 22.57
C VAL A 7 40.60 -4.03 22.75
N HIS A 8 40.36 -3.43 23.93
CA HIS A 8 39.11 -2.69 24.17
C HIS A 8 39.00 -1.46 23.25
N GLN A 9 40.09 -0.72 23.08
CA GLN A 9 40.13 0.44 22.16
C GLN A 9 39.76 0.03 20.73
N LYS A 10 40.38 -1.04 20.21
CA LYS A 10 40.07 -1.59 18.88
C LYS A 10 38.59 -2.00 18.75
N THR A 11 38.06 -2.68 19.77
CA THR A 11 36.64 -3.07 19.77
C THR A 11 35.70 -1.88 19.76
N LEU A 12 36.03 -0.79 20.45
CA LEU A 12 35.25 0.46 20.42
C LEU A 12 35.30 1.13 19.03
N GLU A 13 36.43 1.14 18.39
CA GLU A 13 36.59 1.67 17.03
C GLU A 13 35.78 0.85 16.01
N GLU A 14 35.88 -0.48 16.08
CA GLU A 14 35.09 -1.40 15.24
C GLU A 14 33.58 -1.23 15.47
N LEU A 15 33.13 -1.06 16.73
CA LEU A 15 31.74 -0.81 17.06
C LEU A 15 31.23 0.49 16.43
N ASN A 16 32.02 1.55 16.47
CA ASN A 16 31.67 2.84 15.85
C ASN A 16 31.53 2.70 14.33
N VAL A 17 32.47 2.01 13.69
CA VAL A 17 32.41 1.74 12.23
C VAL A 17 31.17 0.93 11.88
N ASN A 18 30.89 -0.13 12.63
CA ASN A 18 29.71 -0.98 12.40
C ASN A 18 28.40 -0.22 12.62
N ALA A 19 28.34 0.64 13.64
CA ALA A 19 27.19 1.51 13.87
C ALA A 19 26.96 2.50 12.71
N GLN A 20 28.00 3.11 12.20
CA GLN A 20 27.90 4.01 11.05
C GLN A 20 27.46 3.27 9.79
N ASN A 21 27.97 2.06 9.53
CA ASN A 21 27.56 1.21 8.43
C ASN A 21 26.08 0.82 8.54
N ALA A 22 25.62 0.43 9.75
CA ALA A 22 24.22 0.11 9.99
C ALA A 22 23.29 1.32 9.74
N VAL A 23 23.68 2.49 10.18
CA VAL A 23 22.94 3.76 9.91
C VAL A 23 22.86 4.01 8.40
N GLY A 24 23.97 3.80 7.68
CA GLY A 24 24.01 3.93 6.22
C GLY A 24 23.05 2.96 5.51
N GLN A 25 23.05 1.70 5.94
CA GLN A 25 22.15 0.67 5.42
C GLN A 25 20.67 1.00 5.68
N ILE A 26 20.34 1.43 6.91
CA ILE A 26 18.99 1.86 7.28
C ILE A 26 18.53 3.00 6.36
N ARG A 27 19.33 4.05 6.23
CA ARG A 27 19.00 5.20 5.37
C ARG A 27 18.78 4.79 3.93
N SER A 28 19.63 3.92 3.39
CA SER A 28 19.50 3.40 2.03
C SER A 28 18.22 2.59 1.84
N ALA A 29 17.89 1.68 2.75
CA ALA A 29 16.67 0.87 2.71
C ALA A 29 15.41 1.75 2.74
N PHE A 30 15.36 2.73 3.64
CA PHE A 30 14.23 3.66 3.72
C PHE A 30 14.15 4.61 2.51
N ALA A 31 15.27 4.99 1.91
CA ALA A 31 15.26 5.75 0.67
C ALA A 31 14.62 4.97 -0.48
N LYS A 32 14.96 3.68 -0.61
CA LYS A 32 14.34 2.77 -1.60
C LYS A 32 12.84 2.62 -1.36
N ALA A 33 12.42 2.43 -0.10
CA ALA A 33 11.00 2.32 0.24
C ALA A 33 10.23 3.58 -0.13
N ARG A 34 10.75 4.77 0.21
CA ARG A 34 10.13 6.05 -0.18
C ARG A 34 10.07 6.22 -1.69
N ALA A 35 11.12 5.84 -2.42
CA ALA A 35 11.11 5.93 -3.87
C ALA A 35 10.01 5.05 -4.50
N ASN A 36 9.80 3.84 -3.98
CA ASN A 36 8.73 2.95 -4.43
C ASN A 36 7.33 3.51 -4.13
N LEU A 37 7.14 4.10 -2.95
CA LEU A 37 5.88 4.76 -2.58
C LEU A 37 5.60 5.96 -3.48
N ASN A 38 6.57 6.83 -3.69
CA ASN A 38 6.43 7.98 -4.58
C ASN A 38 6.14 7.56 -6.04
N LYS A 39 6.78 6.48 -6.50
CA LYS A 39 6.47 5.92 -7.82
C LYS A 39 5.02 5.49 -7.90
N ARG A 40 4.52 4.74 -6.91
CA ARG A 40 3.13 4.27 -6.89
C ARG A 40 2.13 5.43 -6.79
N GLU A 41 2.43 6.44 -6.00
CA GLU A 41 1.63 7.67 -5.91
C GLU A 41 1.48 8.33 -7.30
N ASN A 42 2.60 8.53 -8.00
CA ASN A 42 2.59 9.14 -9.34
C ASN A 42 1.83 8.29 -10.37
N GLU A 43 1.92 6.96 -10.29
CA GLU A 43 1.13 6.04 -11.13
C GLU A 43 -0.37 6.25 -10.89
N LEU A 44 -0.81 6.28 -9.63
CA LEU A 44 -2.22 6.47 -9.27
C LEU A 44 -2.75 7.85 -9.68
N LEU A 45 -1.94 8.90 -9.52
CA LEU A 45 -2.29 10.23 -9.99
C LEU A 45 -2.44 10.27 -11.52
N GLY A 46 -1.53 9.61 -12.23
CA GLY A 46 -1.60 9.47 -13.69
C GLY A 46 -2.83 8.67 -14.15
N GLU A 47 -3.15 7.56 -13.50
CA GLU A 47 -4.37 6.77 -13.76
C GLU A 47 -5.63 7.61 -13.55
N THR A 48 -5.68 8.40 -12.47
CA THR A 48 -6.81 9.30 -12.17
C THR A 48 -7.01 10.33 -13.25
N GLU A 49 -5.94 10.97 -13.68
CA GLU A 49 -5.99 11.99 -14.75
C GLU A 49 -6.37 11.38 -16.10
N ALA A 50 -5.88 10.19 -16.43
CA ALA A 50 -6.25 9.49 -17.66
C ALA A 50 -7.77 9.18 -17.70
N VAL A 51 -8.32 8.68 -16.60
CA VAL A 51 -9.77 8.40 -16.49
C VAL A 51 -10.58 9.70 -16.59
N ARG A 52 -10.12 10.77 -15.92
CA ARG A 52 -10.77 12.10 -16.00
C ARG A 52 -10.82 12.60 -17.43
N LEU A 53 -9.70 12.61 -18.13
CA LEU A 53 -9.61 13.08 -19.52
C LEU A 53 -10.47 12.25 -20.47
N GLN A 54 -10.50 10.93 -20.29
CA GLN A 54 -11.32 10.05 -21.11
C GLN A 54 -12.81 10.37 -20.92
N LYS A 55 -13.30 10.45 -19.69
CA LYS A 55 -14.69 10.80 -19.38
C LYS A 55 -15.05 12.20 -19.92
N GLU A 56 -14.16 13.18 -19.73
CA GLU A 56 -14.35 14.53 -20.21
C GLU A 56 -14.49 14.58 -21.73
N LYS A 57 -13.62 13.86 -22.45
CA LYS A 57 -13.67 13.79 -23.91
C LYS A 57 -15.01 13.21 -24.39
N GLU A 58 -15.45 12.10 -23.81
CA GLU A 58 -16.68 11.43 -24.23
C GLU A 58 -17.93 12.27 -23.92
N LEU A 59 -17.96 12.90 -22.74
CA LEU A 59 -19.04 13.83 -22.38
C LEU A 59 -19.07 15.08 -23.28
N LYS A 60 -17.92 15.62 -23.67
CA LYS A 60 -17.86 16.74 -24.63
C LYS A 60 -18.40 16.34 -25.99
N LEU A 61 -18.02 15.18 -26.52
CA LEU A 61 -18.53 14.67 -27.79
C LEU A 61 -20.04 14.46 -27.74
N GLN A 62 -20.57 13.87 -26.65
CA GLN A 62 -22.00 13.71 -26.49
C GLN A 62 -22.71 15.06 -26.41
N LYS A 63 -22.18 16.02 -25.67
CA LYS A 63 -22.74 17.39 -25.59
C LYS A 63 -22.78 18.07 -26.95
N GLU A 64 -21.67 18.02 -27.70
CA GLU A 64 -21.61 18.60 -29.06
C GLU A 64 -22.64 17.94 -29.99
N GLY A 65 -22.79 16.61 -29.94
CA GLY A 65 -23.82 15.90 -30.69
C GLY A 65 -25.24 16.35 -30.35
N LEU A 66 -25.54 16.56 -29.06
CA LEU A 66 -26.83 17.08 -28.59
C LEU A 66 -27.08 18.51 -29.03
N GLU A 67 -26.06 19.37 -29.01
CA GLU A 67 -26.14 20.77 -29.50
C GLU A 67 -26.44 20.82 -30.99
N ILE A 68 -25.70 20.06 -31.80
CA ILE A 68 -25.94 19.96 -33.25
C ILE A 68 -27.34 19.48 -33.56
N PHE A 69 -27.81 18.46 -32.85
CA PHE A 69 -29.16 17.92 -33.01
C PHE A 69 -30.22 18.94 -32.63
N GLY A 70 -30.06 19.62 -31.51
CA GLY A 70 -30.95 20.67 -31.04
C GLY A 70 -31.05 21.84 -32.01
N GLU A 71 -29.91 22.26 -32.59
CA GLU A 71 -29.88 23.27 -33.65
C GLU A 71 -30.59 22.78 -34.93
N GLY A 72 -30.36 21.53 -35.31
CA GLY A 72 -31.06 20.92 -36.44
C GLY A 72 -32.57 20.91 -36.26
N MET A 73 -33.06 20.58 -35.08
CA MET A 73 -34.50 20.63 -34.75
C MET A 73 -35.05 22.08 -34.81
N ARG A 74 -34.38 23.01 -34.15
CA ARG A 74 -34.80 24.43 -34.17
C ARG A 74 -34.86 25.00 -35.57
N SER A 75 -33.84 24.73 -36.37
CA SER A 75 -33.79 25.16 -37.78
C SER A 75 -34.92 24.56 -38.61
N ALA A 76 -35.18 23.25 -38.48
CA ALA A 76 -36.26 22.58 -39.20
C ALA A 76 -37.65 23.13 -38.82
N ALA A 77 -37.88 23.33 -37.50
CA ALA A 77 -39.12 23.93 -37.01
C ALA A 77 -39.32 25.38 -37.48
N HIS A 78 -38.27 26.20 -37.42
CA HIS A 78 -38.31 27.58 -37.88
C HIS A 78 -38.61 27.66 -39.38
N PHE A 79 -37.90 26.90 -40.20
CA PHE A 79 -38.12 26.82 -41.64
C PHE A 79 -39.54 26.41 -41.96
N THR A 80 -40.03 25.34 -41.34
CA THR A 80 -41.39 24.86 -41.57
C THR A 80 -42.44 25.91 -41.21
N LYS A 81 -42.28 26.57 -40.02
CA LYS A 81 -43.18 27.63 -39.59
C LYS A 81 -43.18 28.82 -40.55
N THR A 82 -42.01 29.23 -41.05
CA THR A 82 -41.89 30.35 -41.96
C THR A 82 -42.51 30.00 -43.33
N LEU A 83 -42.27 28.80 -43.84
CA LEU A 83 -42.82 28.31 -45.09
C LEU A 83 -44.36 28.28 -45.08
N LEU A 84 -44.94 27.81 -43.97
CA LEU A 84 -46.39 27.75 -43.80
C LEU A 84 -47.03 29.14 -43.62
N ALA A 85 -46.31 30.11 -42.98
CA ALA A 85 -46.84 31.45 -42.72
C ALA A 85 -46.71 32.40 -43.90
N LYS A 86 -45.67 32.29 -44.71
CA LYS A 86 -45.27 33.27 -45.74
C LYS A 86 -45.10 32.69 -47.15
N GLY A 87 -45.04 31.35 -47.26
CA GLY A 87 -44.82 30.69 -48.54
C GLY A 87 -46.05 30.69 -49.41
N SER A 88 -45.85 30.80 -50.74
CA SER A 88 -46.89 30.56 -51.73
C SER A 88 -47.32 29.09 -51.76
N GLN A 89 -48.52 28.81 -52.26
CA GLN A 89 -48.98 27.42 -52.42
C GLN A 89 -48.05 26.51 -53.22
N MET A 90 -47.38 27.09 -54.22
CA MET A 90 -46.38 26.41 -55.05
C MET A 90 -45.12 26.06 -54.23
N GLU A 91 -44.58 26.98 -53.47
CA GLU A 91 -43.41 26.76 -52.61
C GLU A 91 -43.69 25.69 -51.50
N VAL A 92 -44.86 25.76 -50.90
CA VAL A 92 -45.30 24.74 -49.92
C VAL A 92 -45.37 23.36 -50.56
N ALA A 93 -46.02 23.28 -51.77
CA ALA A 93 -46.14 22.02 -52.50
C ALA A 93 -44.77 21.43 -52.88
N MET A 94 -43.87 22.25 -53.40
CA MET A 94 -42.50 21.85 -53.79
C MET A 94 -41.65 21.40 -52.60
N SER A 95 -41.74 22.07 -51.44
CA SER A 95 -40.93 21.81 -50.27
C SER A 95 -41.48 20.69 -49.38
N LYS A 96 -42.75 20.34 -49.53
CA LYS A 96 -43.46 19.36 -48.66
C LYS A 96 -42.70 18.05 -48.42
N LYS A 97 -42.23 17.42 -49.50
CA LYS A 97 -41.52 16.15 -49.39
C LYS A 97 -40.21 16.27 -48.60
N ALA A 98 -39.43 17.32 -48.88
CA ALA A 98 -38.15 17.55 -48.22
C ALA A 98 -38.34 17.87 -46.73
N VAL A 99 -39.33 18.71 -46.40
CA VAL A 99 -39.65 19.05 -45.01
C VAL A 99 -40.10 17.82 -44.22
N LEU A 100 -41.05 17.06 -44.79
CA LEU A 100 -41.53 15.83 -44.12
C LEU A 100 -40.40 14.82 -43.92
N SER A 101 -39.58 14.59 -44.92
CA SER A 101 -38.42 13.69 -44.79
C SER A 101 -37.50 14.13 -43.67
N ARG A 102 -37.14 15.40 -43.63
CA ARG A 102 -36.25 15.96 -42.57
C ARG A 102 -36.88 15.84 -41.16
N LEU A 103 -38.15 16.20 -41.03
CA LEU A 103 -38.85 16.09 -39.76
C LEU A 103 -38.97 14.61 -39.31
N THR A 104 -39.26 13.69 -40.21
CA THR A 104 -39.30 12.28 -39.92
C THR A 104 -37.92 11.74 -39.47
N THR A 105 -36.86 12.13 -40.18
CA THR A 105 -35.48 11.73 -39.78
C THR A 105 -35.12 12.24 -38.37
N LEU A 106 -35.42 13.52 -38.08
CA LEU A 106 -35.19 14.09 -36.76
C LEU A 106 -36.03 13.43 -35.65
N ASN A 107 -37.30 13.12 -35.97
CA ASN A 107 -38.19 12.43 -35.00
C ASN A 107 -37.79 10.95 -34.73
N GLN A 108 -37.18 10.32 -35.71
CA GLN A 108 -36.72 8.91 -35.57
C GLN A 108 -35.30 8.81 -35.00
N ALA A 109 -34.56 9.89 -34.93
CA ALA A 109 -33.22 9.88 -34.36
C ALA A 109 -33.28 9.49 -32.87
N LYS A 110 -32.62 8.39 -32.53
CA LYS A 110 -32.45 7.98 -31.18
C LYS A 110 -31.24 8.70 -30.59
N ILE A 111 -31.47 9.62 -29.67
CA ILE A 111 -30.44 10.37 -28.99
C ILE A 111 -30.50 10.05 -27.51
N GLU A 112 -29.34 9.65 -26.99
CA GLU A 112 -29.17 9.44 -25.55
C GLU A 112 -29.06 10.78 -24.83
N LEU A 113 -30.07 11.12 -24.03
CA LEU A 113 -30.13 12.41 -23.31
C LEU A 113 -29.44 12.31 -21.96
N THR A 114 -29.23 11.11 -21.43
CA THR A 114 -28.50 10.89 -20.20
C THR A 114 -26.99 10.93 -20.45
N PRO A 115 -26.21 11.53 -19.55
CA PRO A 115 -24.76 11.54 -19.69
C PRO A 115 -24.19 10.13 -19.81
N CYS A 116 -23.31 9.90 -20.78
CA CYS A 116 -22.65 8.60 -20.98
C CYS A 116 -21.73 8.19 -19.82
N HIS A 117 -21.31 9.15 -19.00
CA HIS A 117 -20.51 8.91 -17.80
C HIS A 117 -21.06 9.70 -16.62
N ASP A 118 -20.92 9.13 -15.44
CA ASP A 118 -21.10 9.83 -14.17
C ASP A 118 -19.84 10.65 -13.79
N SER A 119 -19.98 11.48 -12.77
CA SER A 119 -18.87 12.29 -12.22
C SER A 119 -18.02 11.52 -11.21
N LEU A 120 -18.26 10.22 -11.00
CA LEU A 120 -17.64 9.47 -9.93
C LEU A 120 -16.17 9.16 -10.23
N LEU A 121 -15.28 9.72 -9.43
CA LEU A 121 -13.89 9.35 -9.29
C LEU A 121 -13.60 9.19 -7.81
N LYS A 122 -13.18 8.00 -7.39
CA LYS A 122 -12.89 7.70 -5.99
C LYS A 122 -11.57 6.96 -5.85
N PHE A 123 -10.76 7.40 -4.90
CA PHE A 123 -9.63 6.64 -4.41
C PHE A 123 -10.09 5.69 -3.30
N SER A 124 -9.56 4.47 -3.29
CA SER A 124 -9.78 3.49 -2.24
C SER A 124 -8.48 3.23 -1.49
N GLU A 125 -8.48 3.45 -0.18
CA GLU A 125 -7.36 3.16 0.72
C GLU A 125 -7.25 1.67 1.06
N ALA A 126 -7.77 0.79 0.21
CA ALA A 126 -7.71 -0.64 0.42
C ALA A 126 -6.27 -1.09 0.72
N ARG A 127 -6.12 -1.88 1.81
CA ARG A 127 -4.83 -2.41 2.29
C ARG A 127 -3.88 -1.40 2.95
N LEU A 128 -4.33 -0.20 3.32
CA LEU A 128 -3.51 0.74 4.09
C LEU A 128 -3.00 0.12 5.40
N GLU A 129 -3.83 -0.67 6.07
CA GLU A 129 -3.44 -1.40 7.29
C GLU A 129 -2.29 -2.38 7.07
N ILE A 130 -2.28 -3.07 5.91
CA ILE A 130 -1.19 -3.99 5.54
C ILE A 130 0.10 -3.20 5.34
N LEU A 131 0.04 -2.08 4.64
CA LEU A 131 1.19 -1.19 4.43
C LEU A 131 1.71 -0.65 5.76
N THR A 132 0.82 -0.18 6.64
CA THR A 132 1.18 0.32 7.97
C THR A 132 1.86 -0.76 8.80
N ARG A 133 1.32 -1.98 8.82
CA ARG A 133 1.93 -3.12 9.53
C ARG A 133 3.30 -3.47 8.96
N ALA A 134 3.42 -3.55 7.64
CA ALA A 134 4.69 -3.82 6.97
C ALA A 134 5.73 -2.75 7.28
N THR A 135 5.34 -1.47 7.32
CA THR A 135 6.23 -0.36 7.65
C THR A 135 6.70 -0.42 9.10
N ASN A 136 5.82 -0.76 10.05
CA ASN A 136 6.16 -0.88 11.47
C ASN A 136 7.10 -2.06 11.76
N GLN A 137 7.06 -3.09 10.92
CA GLN A 137 7.91 -4.28 11.04
C GLN A 137 9.14 -4.22 10.12
N PHE A 138 9.30 -3.13 9.36
CA PHE A 138 10.37 -3.01 8.39
C PHE A 138 11.71 -2.72 9.04
N GLY A 139 12.63 -3.68 8.90
CA GLY A 139 13.99 -3.61 9.40
C GLY A 139 14.12 -4.04 10.86
N ALA A 140 15.28 -4.54 11.18
CA ALA A 140 15.68 -4.88 12.54
C ALA A 140 17.14 -4.47 12.75
N VAL A 141 17.46 -4.00 13.95
CA VAL A 141 18.84 -3.79 14.37
C VAL A 141 19.20 -4.94 15.29
N SER A 142 20.16 -5.74 14.87
CA SER A 142 20.71 -6.82 15.68
C SER A 142 22.07 -6.45 16.23
N GLY A 143 22.33 -6.91 17.44
CA GLY A 143 23.63 -6.87 18.09
C GLY A 143 23.85 -8.20 18.79
N ASN A 144 25.06 -8.50 19.19
CA ASN A 144 25.39 -9.74 19.91
C ASN A 144 24.90 -9.67 21.39
N GLN A 145 23.62 -9.34 21.55
CA GLN A 145 22.95 -9.27 22.86
C GLN A 145 22.13 -10.53 23.07
N THR A 146 22.13 -11.01 24.31
CA THR A 146 21.35 -12.18 24.74
C THR A 146 19.86 -11.90 24.54
N SER A 147 19.19 -12.83 23.87
CA SER A 147 17.74 -12.80 23.66
C SER A 147 17.07 -13.82 24.57
N HIS A 148 16.17 -13.36 25.43
CA HIS A 148 15.39 -14.23 26.32
C HIS A 148 14.47 -15.19 25.56
N THR A 149 14.09 -14.85 24.33
CA THR A 149 13.17 -15.68 23.52
C THR A 149 13.86 -16.84 22.81
N THR A 150 15.15 -16.73 22.56
CA THR A 150 15.95 -17.74 21.85
C THR A 150 16.90 -18.49 22.78
N SER A 151 17.23 -17.92 23.97
CA SER A 151 18.02 -18.60 24.98
C SER A 151 17.24 -19.73 25.63
N TYR A 152 17.92 -20.81 26.00
CA TYR A 152 17.28 -22.00 26.59
C TYR A 152 18.12 -22.62 27.68
N VAL A 153 17.46 -23.45 28.47
CA VAL A 153 18.12 -24.24 29.52
C VAL A 153 18.47 -25.62 28.97
N ASP A 154 19.71 -26.01 29.10
CA ASP A 154 20.23 -27.29 28.66
C ASP A 154 20.61 -28.16 29.85
N ARG A 155 20.17 -29.43 29.86
CA ARG A 155 20.58 -30.43 30.81
C ARG A 155 21.37 -31.52 30.09
N GLN A 156 22.69 -31.48 30.21
CA GLN A 156 23.60 -32.45 29.59
C GLN A 156 23.33 -32.68 28.07
N GLY A 157 23.07 -31.62 27.32
CA GLY A 157 22.76 -31.70 25.89
C GLY A 157 21.29 -31.98 25.55
N ARG A 158 20.37 -31.94 26.53
CA ARG A 158 18.92 -32.08 26.30
C ARG A 158 18.16 -30.90 26.89
N GLN A 159 17.24 -30.34 26.12
CA GLN A 159 16.37 -29.27 26.60
C GLN A 159 15.56 -29.74 27.83
N LEU A 160 15.49 -28.90 28.87
CA LEU A 160 14.78 -29.22 30.09
C LEU A 160 13.28 -29.21 29.84
N SER A 161 12.68 -30.35 29.68
CA SER A 161 11.24 -30.52 29.64
C SER A 161 10.85 -31.68 30.61
N GLY A 162 10.17 -31.35 31.70
CA GLY A 162 9.60 -32.39 32.54
C GLY A 162 9.85 -32.27 34.04
N VAL A 163 9.30 -33.20 34.77
CA VAL A 163 9.33 -33.31 36.24
C VAL A 163 10.68 -33.88 36.70
N VAL A 164 11.30 -33.22 37.66
CA VAL A 164 12.53 -33.68 38.32
C VAL A 164 12.15 -34.44 39.62
N SER A 165 12.83 -35.54 39.88
CA SER A 165 12.56 -36.33 41.08
C SER A 165 13.05 -35.64 42.36
N LEU A 166 12.34 -35.80 43.45
CA LEU A 166 12.72 -35.24 44.75
C LEU A 166 14.09 -35.82 45.19
N ASN A 167 14.99 -35.00 45.73
CA ASN A 167 16.34 -35.35 46.17
C ASN A 167 17.33 -35.73 45.07
N GLU A 168 17.05 -35.38 43.79
CA GLU A 168 18.01 -35.51 42.70
C GLU A 168 18.74 -34.19 42.48
N GLU A 169 20.07 -34.18 42.50
CA GLU A 169 20.85 -33.02 42.11
C GLU A 169 20.79 -32.84 40.59
N VAL A 170 20.27 -31.73 40.15
CA VAL A 170 20.12 -31.44 38.72
C VAL A 170 21.06 -30.33 38.32
N LEU A 171 22.02 -30.67 37.49
CA LEU A 171 22.92 -29.73 36.86
C LEU A 171 22.31 -29.29 35.50
N PHE A 172 22.17 -27.99 35.30
CA PHE A 172 21.74 -27.44 34.05
C PHE A 172 22.65 -26.25 33.62
N SER A 173 22.69 -25.99 32.37
CA SER A 173 23.38 -24.83 31.79
C SER A 173 22.39 -23.93 31.07
N ILE A 174 22.53 -22.64 31.23
CA ILE A 174 21.77 -21.67 30.42
C ILE A 174 22.60 -21.36 29.17
N ILE A 175 22.04 -21.65 28.01
CA ILE A 175 22.66 -21.34 26.72
C ILE A 175 22.13 -20.01 26.23
N SER A 176 22.97 -18.99 26.33
CA SER A 176 22.66 -17.65 25.82
C SER A 176 22.70 -17.60 24.30
N MET A 177 21.62 -17.19 23.68
CA MET A 177 21.50 -17.05 22.24
C MET A 177 21.18 -15.57 21.88
N ASN A 178 21.61 -15.12 20.71
CA ASN A 178 21.14 -13.86 20.15
C ASN A 178 19.78 -14.03 19.43
N LYS A 179 19.20 -12.95 18.93
CA LYS A 179 17.90 -13.00 18.23
C LYS A 179 17.93 -13.84 16.95
N GLU A 180 19.10 -13.99 16.36
CA GLU A 180 19.36 -14.77 15.16
C GLU A 180 19.51 -16.27 15.45
N GLY A 181 19.52 -16.67 16.76
CA GLY A 181 19.69 -18.06 17.17
C GLY A 181 21.16 -18.50 17.19
N GLU A 182 22.10 -17.59 17.25
CA GLU A 182 23.53 -17.89 17.37
C GLU A 182 23.93 -17.88 18.84
N ARG A 183 24.80 -18.81 19.22
CA ARG A 183 25.28 -18.93 20.61
C ARG A 183 26.22 -17.79 20.98
N ILE A 184 25.91 -17.10 22.07
CA ILE A 184 26.76 -16.07 22.63
C ILE A 184 27.85 -16.75 23.49
N GLN A 185 29.12 -16.52 23.10
CA GLN A 185 30.27 -17.11 23.80
C GLN A 185 30.81 -16.25 24.95
N ARG A 186 30.29 -15.03 25.12
CA ARG A 186 30.69 -14.14 26.22
C ARG A 186 29.74 -14.30 27.39
N GLY A 187 30.26 -14.58 28.56
CA GLY A 187 29.49 -14.59 29.81
C GLY A 187 29.28 -13.16 30.33
N GLY A 188 28.48 -13.03 31.37
CA GLY A 188 28.20 -11.76 32.07
C GLY A 188 26.72 -11.40 32.14
N ASP A 189 25.86 -12.18 31.54
CA ASP A 189 24.40 -12.04 31.69
C ASP A 189 23.94 -12.49 33.09
N SER A 190 23.02 -11.73 33.68
CA SER A 190 22.37 -12.09 34.94
C SER A 190 21.10 -12.85 34.67
N TYR A 191 20.97 -14.06 35.26
CA TYR A 191 19.78 -14.88 35.17
C TYR A 191 19.17 -15.03 36.55
N VAL A 192 17.85 -15.00 36.62
CA VAL A 192 17.08 -15.35 37.81
C VAL A 192 16.38 -16.66 37.53
N VAL A 193 16.68 -17.67 38.37
CA VAL A 193 16.09 -19.01 38.27
C VAL A 193 14.98 -19.11 39.29
N HIS A 194 13.75 -19.36 38.83
CA HIS A 194 12.61 -19.70 39.67
C HIS A 194 12.32 -21.21 39.55
N VAL A 195 12.30 -21.91 40.68
CA VAL A 195 11.93 -23.32 40.72
C VAL A 195 10.65 -23.43 41.53
N GLU A 196 9.60 -23.96 40.93
CA GLU A 196 8.32 -24.22 41.56
C GLU A 196 8.16 -25.72 41.79
N GLY A 197 7.80 -26.11 43.03
CA GLY A 197 7.58 -27.49 43.38
C GLY A 197 6.62 -27.62 44.57
N PRO A 198 6.13 -28.83 44.89
CA PRO A 198 5.22 -29.05 46.01
C PRO A 198 5.88 -28.86 47.40
N SER A 199 7.20 -28.69 47.46
CA SER A 199 7.98 -28.39 48.65
C SER A 199 9.06 -27.34 48.33
N LYS A 200 9.59 -26.68 49.40
CA LYS A 200 10.68 -25.69 49.23
C LYS A 200 11.88 -26.34 48.54
N VAL A 201 12.31 -25.74 47.43
CA VAL A 201 13.51 -26.13 46.69
C VAL A 201 14.59 -25.11 47.01
N GLU A 202 15.76 -25.54 47.45
CA GLU A 202 16.93 -24.67 47.59
C GLU A 202 17.69 -24.64 46.28
N VAL A 203 17.92 -23.45 45.78
CA VAL A 203 18.73 -23.20 44.57
C VAL A 203 20.06 -22.60 45.04
N ASN A 204 21.17 -23.33 44.87
CA ASN A 204 22.51 -22.87 45.17
C ASN A 204 23.19 -22.28 43.94
#